data_62bc6f3b08e632b7070dd27b0881029c
#
_entry.id   62bc6f3b08e632b7070dd27b0881029c
#
_cell.length_a   1.000
_cell.length_b   1.000
_cell.length_c   1.000
_cell.angle_alpha   90.00
_cell.angle_beta   90.00
_cell.angle_gamma   90.00
#
_symmetry.space_group_name_H-M   'P 1'
#
loop_
_entity.id
_entity.type
_entity.pdbx_description
1 polymer ?
#
loop_
_entity_poly.entity_id
_entity_poly.type
_entity_poly.pdbx_seq_one_letter_code
_entity_poly.pdbx_strand_id
1 'polypeptide(L)'
;AARHFLQTFARYSHARRAAGVVDRLRQLGCRGLTPVNVARAPHRKDLFQNLRAELAWQFREALERSEIGLPEDDRLVAELSALRYDYDTYGRIRLEQKDEMRRRIGRSPDRADAAILGLSQRQAVGMLWSKRARSR
;
A
#
# COMPACT_ATOMS: atom_id res chain seq x y z
N ALA A 1 1.68 -20.14 2.26
CA ALA A 1 2.06 -18.72 2.48
C ALA A 1 2.22 -17.96 1.14
N ALA A 2 2.95 -18.50 0.15
CA ALA A 2 3.19 -17.81 -1.14
C ALA A 2 1.92 -17.57 -1.97
N ARG A 3 0.94 -18.46 -1.95
CA ARG A 3 -0.34 -18.29 -2.67
C ARG A 3 -1.20 -17.14 -2.13
N HIS A 4 -1.12 -16.86 -0.83
CA HIS A 4 -1.86 -15.75 -0.21
C HIS A 4 -1.25 -14.40 -0.57
N PHE A 5 0.06 -14.34 -0.76
CA PHE A 5 0.80 -13.14 -1.14
C PHE A 5 0.49 -12.70 -2.59
N LEU A 6 0.34 -13.65 -3.52
CA LEU A 6 0.00 -13.36 -4.92
C LEU A 6 -1.43 -12.84 -5.10
N GLN A 7 -2.38 -13.21 -4.24
CA GLN A 7 -3.76 -12.72 -4.29
C GLN A 7 -3.89 -11.23 -3.92
N THR A 8 -2.89 -10.68 -3.22
CA THR A 8 -2.87 -9.26 -2.82
C THR A 8 -2.31 -8.36 -3.93
N PHE A 9 -1.74 -8.91 -5.00
CA PHE A 9 -0.93 -8.19 -5.99
C PHE A 9 -1.71 -7.50 -7.12
N ALA A 10 -3.03 -7.67 -7.21
CA ALA A 10 -3.85 -6.96 -8.20
C ALA A 10 -4.11 -5.51 -7.80
N ARG A 11 -3.10 -4.68 -7.93
CA ARG A 11 -3.11 -3.30 -7.44
C ARG A 11 -2.80 -2.32 -8.53
N TYR A 12 -3.66 -1.35 -8.64
CA TYR A 12 -3.59 -0.39 -9.71
C TYR A 12 -3.68 1.06 -9.26
N SER A 13 -2.76 1.84 -9.81
CA SER A 13 -2.75 3.30 -9.71
C SER A 13 -3.80 3.99 -10.60
N HIS A 14 -4.51 3.23 -11.48
CA HIS A 14 -5.54 3.77 -12.36
C HIS A 14 -6.83 2.94 -12.24
N ALA A 15 -7.84 3.48 -11.62
CA ALA A 15 -9.09 2.79 -11.27
C ALA A 15 -9.79 2.07 -12.43
N ARG A 16 -9.72 2.60 -13.66
CA ARG A 16 -10.35 1.97 -14.84
C ARG A 16 -9.64 0.71 -15.34
N ARG A 17 -8.29 0.64 -15.26
CA ARG A 17 -7.54 -0.57 -15.68
C ARG A 17 -7.58 -1.67 -14.62
N ALA A 18 -7.77 -1.29 -13.35
CA ALA A 18 -7.84 -2.22 -12.23
C ALA A 18 -9.13 -3.06 -12.23
N ALA A 19 -10.25 -2.53 -12.65
CA ALA A 19 -11.51 -3.25 -12.68
C ALA A 19 -11.39 -4.54 -13.50
N GLY A 20 -10.85 -4.46 -14.72
CA GLY A 20 -10.67 -5.61 -15.58
C GLY A 20 -9.78 -6.72 -15.00
N VAL A 21 -8.71 -6.34 -14.25
CA VAL A 21 -7.82 -7.34 -13.62
C VAL A 21 -8.49 -8.01 -12.43
N VAL A 22 -9.18 -7.25 -11.59
CA VAL A 22 -9.93 -7.81 -10.45
C VAL A 22 -11.02 -8.76 -10.96
N ASP A 23 -11.75 -8.36 -11.99
CA ASP A 23 -12.79 -9.18 -12.58
C ASP A 23 -12.20 -10.45 -13.22
N ARG A 24 -11.08 -10.33 -13.92
CA ARG A 24 -10.39 -11.50 -14.49
C ARG A 24 -9.89 -12.46 -13.41
N LEU A 25 -9.34 -11.96 -12.32
CA LEU A 25 -8.91 -12.79 -11.19
C LEU A 25 -10.09 -13.49 -10.51
N ARG A 26 -11.24 -12.81 -10.38
CA ARG A 26 -12.48 -13.44 -9.89
C ARG A 26 -12.95 -14.56 -10.80
N GLN A 27 -12.95 -14.34 -12.11
CA GLN A 27 -13.28 -15.37 -13.11
C GLN A 27 -12.35 -16.59 -13.03
N LEU A 28 -11.08 -16.37 -12.69
CA LEU A 28 -10.10 -17.44 -12.46
C LEU A 28 -10.23 -18.11 -11.08
N GLY A 29 -11.29 -17.81 -10.33
CA GLY A 29 -11.56 -18.43 -9.03
C GLY A 29 -10.74 -17.88 -7.85
N CYS A 30 -10.03 -16.77 -8.04
CA CYS A 30 -9.32 -16.13 -6.93
C CYS A 30 -10.32 -15.55 -5.93
N ARG A 31 -10.38 -16.11 -4.72
CA ARG A 31 -11.23 -15.64 -3.63
C ARG A 31 -10.47 -14.70 -2.71
N GLY A 32 -11.18 -13.85 -1.94
CA GLY A 32 -10.56 -12.95 -0.95
C GLY A 32 -9.83 -11.75 -1.58
N LEU A 33 -10.17 -11.37 -2.81
CA LEU A 33 -9.62 -10.17 -3.45
C LEU A 33 -10.24 -8.91 -2.86
N THR A 34 -9.38 -8.04 -2.31
CA THR A 34 -9.78 -6.71 -1.84
C THR A 34 -9.14 -5.66 -2.75
N PRO A 35 -9.89 -5.01 -3.63
CA PRO A 35 -9.36 -3.93 -4.46
C PRO A 35 -9.09 -2.70 -3.59
N VAL A 36 -7.87 -2.17 -3.64
CA VAL A 36 -7.50 -0.94 -2.93
C VAL A 36 -7.26 0.18 -3.93
N ASN A 37 -8.11 1.20 -3.88
CA ASN A 37 -7.90 2.42 -4.66
C ASN A 37 -7.10 3.42 -3.81
N VAL A 38 -5.81 3.50 -4.04
CA VAL A 38 -4.88 4.38 -3.29
C VAL A 38 -5.08 5.88 -3.56
N ALA A 39 -5.83 6.24 -4.60
CA ALA A 39 -6.21 7.63 -4.89
C ALA A 39 -7.42 8.11 -4.07
N ARG A 40 -8.08 7.21 -3.33
CA ARG A 40 -9.22 7.58 -2.46
C ARG A 40 -8.78 8.54 -1.36
N ALA A 41 -9.78 9.19 -0.77
CA ALA A 41 -9.59 9.98 0.45
C ALA A 41 -8.95 9.13 1.55
N PRO A 42 -7.99 9.68 2.31
CA PRO A 42 -7.39 9.01 3.44
C PRO A 42 -8.40 8.94 4.61
N HIS A 43 -8.11 8.12 5.61
CA HIS A 43 -8.90 8.09 6.85
C HIS A 43 -8.67 9.36 7.67
N ARG A 44 -7.40 9.81 7.76
CA ARG A 44 -6.98 11.04 8.44
C ARG A 44 -6.81 12.16 7.41
N LYS A 45 -7.94 12.76 7.03
CA LYS A 45 -8.03 13.79 5.96
C LYS A 45 -7.32 15.10 6.32
N ASP A 46 -7.14 15.35 7.60
CA ASP A 46 -6.41 16.49 8.16
C ASP A 46 -4.91 16.39 7.96
N LEU A 47 -4.35 15.18 7.91
CA LEU A 47 -2.92 14.92 7.85
C LEU A 47 -2.41 14.49 6.47
N PHE A 48 -3.23 13.83 5.69
CA PHE A 48 -2.80 13.21 4.44
C PHE A 48 -3.63 13.66 3.26
N GLN A 49 -2.96 13.86 2.11
CA GLN A 49 -3.62 14.26 0.88
C GLN A 49 -4.49 13.13 0.29
N ASN A 50 -4.00 11.90 0.35
CA ASN A 50 -4.68 10.71 -0.18
C ASN A 50 -4.30 9.45 0.59
N LEU A 51 -5.01 8.36 0.32
CA LEU A 51 -4.78 7.07 0.98
C LEU A 51 -3.35 6.54 0.74
N ARG A 52 -2.74 6.80 -0.43
CA ARG A 52 -1.37 6.38 -0.72
C ARG A 52 -0.37 7.00 0.26
N ALA A 53 -0.51 8.28 0.55
CA ALA A 53 0.34 8.98 1.50
C ALA A 53 0.16 8.44 2.93
N GLU A 54 -1.08 8.22 3.35
CA GLU A 54 -1.39 7.66 4.67
C GLU A 54 -0.82 6.25 4.86
N LEU A 55 -0.99 5.36 3.87
CA LEU A 55 -0.47 3.99 3.95
C LEU A 55 1.06 3.93 3.96
N ALA A 56 1.72 4.77 3.17
CA ALA A 56 3.18 4.85 3.17
C ALA A 56 3.71 5.37 4.50
N TRP A 57 3.03 6.33 5.10
CA TRP A 57 3.39 6.85 6.41
C TRP A 57 3.23 5.81 7.51
N GLN A 58 2.12 5.08 7.53
CA GLN A 58 1.88 3.97 8.45
C GLN A 58 2.94 2.86 8.29
N PHE A 59 3.33 2.57 7.05
CA PHE A 59 4.40 1.61 6.76
C PHE A 59 5.74 2.05 7.34
N ARG A 60 6.10 3.32 7.17
CA ARG A 60 7.29 3.93 7.78
C ARG A 60 7.25 3.82 9.30
N GLU A 61 6.15 4.23 9.95
CA GLU A 61 5.99 4.14 11.40
C GLU A 61 6.13 2.70 11.92
N ALA A 62 5.58 1.72 11.21
CA ALA A 62 5.69 0.31 11.58
C ALA A 62 7.15 -0.20 11.48
N LEU A 63 7.94 0.27 10.51
CA LEU A 63 9.37 0.00 10.42
C LEU A 63 10.13 0.66 11.58
N GLU A 64 9.88 1.94 11.87
CA GLU A 64 10.52 2.68 12.95
C GLU A 64 10.27 2.04 14.32
N ARG A 65 9.07 1.47 14.53
CA ARG A 65 8.70 0.74 15.76
C ARG A 65 9.14 -0.72 15.77
N SER A 66 9.83 -1.19 14.72
CA SER A 66 10.22 -2.60 14.55
C SER A 66 9.04 -3.59 14.60
N GLU A 67 7.84 -3.14 14.23
CA GLU A 67 6.63 -3.97 14.16
C GLU A 67 6.62 -4.86 12.91
N ILE A 68 7.42 -4.51 11.91
CA ILE A 68 7.61 -5.26 10.66
C ILE A 68 9.09 -5.32 10.31
N GLY A 69 9.51 -6.45 9.70
CA GLY A 69 10.82 -6.62 9.09
C GLY A 69 10.70 -6.60 7.56
N LEU A 70 11.76 -6.17 6.89
CA LEU A 70 11.87 -6.26 5.45
C LEU A 70 12.58 -7.56 5.07
N PRO A 71 12.18 -8.21 3.97
CA PRO A 71 12.97 -9.30 3.39
C PRO A 71 14.32 -8.76 2.89
N GLU A 72 15.31 -9.64 2.75
CA GLU A 72 16.60 -9.33 2.12
C GLU A 72 16.39 -9.12 0.62
N ASP A 73 16.02 -7.90 0.24
CA ASP A 73 15.76 -7.46 -1.12
C ASP A 73 16.27 -6.03 -1.30
N ASP A 74 17.49 -5.91 -1.81
CA ASP A 74 18.15 -4.61 -2.03
C ASP A 74 17.33 -3.67 -2.90
N ARG A 75 16.57 -4.22 -3.86
CA ARG A 75 15.72 -3.43 -4.73
C ARG A 75 14.51 -2.86 -3.99
N LEU A 76 13.90 -3.64 -3.09
CA LEU A 76 12.84 -3.16 -2.23
C LEU A 76 13.34 -2.05 -1.31
N VAL A 77 14.50 -2.26 -0.68
CA VAL A 77 15.14 -1.27 0.20
C VAL A 77 15.44 0.01 -0.58
N ALA A 78 16.01 -0.09 -1.78
CA ALA A 78 16.30 1.06 -2.63
C ALA A 78 15.04 1.83 -3.04
N GLU A 79 13.95 1.13 -3.37
CA GLU A 79 12.68 1.77 -3.74
C GLU A 79 12.01 2.45 -2.54
N LEU A 80 12.01 1.82 -1.36
CA LEU A 80 11.48 2.42 -0.12
C LEU A 80 12.28 3.66 0.29
N SER A 81 13.61 3.58 0.23
CA SER A 81 14.51 4.69 0.59
C SER A 81 14.41 5.86 -0.40
N ALA A 82 13.98 5.60 -1.62
CA ALA A 82 13.81 6.63 -2.64
C ALA A 82 12.46 7.38 -2.53
N LEU A 83 11.52 6.92 -1.70
CA LEU A 83 10.24 7.62 -1.51
C LEU A 83 10.48 9.01 -0.88
N ARG A 84 9.87 10.03 -1.49
CA ARG A 84 9.89 11.40 -0.98
C ARG A 84 8.50 11.85 -0.63
N TYR A 85 8.39 12.68 0.40
CA TYR A 85 7.15 13.32 0.77
C TYR A 85 7.35 14.84 0.84
N ASP A 86 6.26 15.55 0.75
CA ASP A 86 6.16 16.99 0.82
C ASP A 86 4.83 17.37 1.48
N TYR A 87 4.61 18.64 1.73
CA TYR A 87 3.36 19.17 2.26
C TYR A 87 2.59 19.90 1.17
N ASP A 88 1.29 19.66 1.08
CA ASP A 88 0.43 20.42 0.19
C ASP A 88 0.10 21.81 0.79
N THR A 89 -0.65 22.62 0.05
CA THR A 89 -1.04 23.97 0.46
C THR A 89 -1.88 24.04 1.74
N TYR A 90 -2.42 22.90 2.19
CA TYR A 90 -3.17 22.75 3.44
C TYR A 90 -2.34 22.12 4.56
N GLY A 91 -1.02 21.97 4.37
CA GLY A 91 -0.13 21.34 5.33
C GLY A 91 -0.27 19.82 5.45
N ARG A 92 -0.95 19.16 4.52
CA ARG A 92 -1.14 17.72 4.52
C ARG A 92 0.02 17.01 3.82
N ILE A 93 0.42 15.88 4.36
CA ILE A 93 1.48 15.04 3.77
C ILE A 93 1.01 14.47 2.44
N ARG A 94 1.83 14.66 1.41
CA ARG A 94 1.68 14.04 0.09
C ARG A 94 2.95 13.31 -0.30
N LEU A 95 2.82 12.20 -1.00
CA LEU A 95 3.97 11.53 -1.61
C LEU A 95 4.23 12.11 -3.00
N GLU A 96 5.52 12.10 -3.37
CA GLU A 96 5.97 12.33 -4.75
C GLU A 96 5.13 11.52 -5.74
N GLN A 97 4.76 12.14 -6.85
CA GLN A 97 4.00 11.46 -7.90
C GLN A 97 4.82 10.31 -8.50
N LYS A 98 4.14 9.20 -8.85
CA LYS A 98 4.83 8.03 -9.43
C LYS A 98 5.65 8.36 -10.67
N ASP A 99 5.14 9.24 -11.52
CA ASP A 99 5.81 9.63 -12.76
C ASP A 99 7.04 10.51 -12.48
N GLU A 100 7.00 11.35 -11.45
CA GLU A 100 8.16 12.12 -10.98
C GLU A 100 9.24 11.18 -10.41
N MET A 101 8.84 10.28 -9.51
CA MET A 101 9.73 9.27 -8.97
C MET A 101 10.33 8.41 -10.08
N ARG A 102 9.51 7.93 -11.03
CA ARG A 102 9.99 7.13 -12.17
C ARG A 102 11.04 7.87 -13.00
N ARG A 103 10.84 9.17 -13.27
CA ARG A 103 11.84 10.00 -13.97
C ARG A 103 13.13 10.12 -13.18
N ARG A 104 13.05 10.27 -11.86
CA ARG A 104 14.19 10.46 -10.96
C ARG A 104 15.02 9.20 -10.74
N ILE A 105 14.38 8.04 -10.55
CA ILE A 105 15.07 6.76 -10.25
C ILE A 105 15.13 5.80 -11.44
N GLY A 106 14.60 6.20 -12.61
CA GLY A 106 14.62 5.41 -13.84
C GLY A 106 13.67 4.22 -13.89
N ARG A 107 12.83 4.00 -12.86
CA ARG A 107 11.91 2.87 -12.76
C ARG A 107 10.71 3.16 -11.88
N SER A 108 9.65 2.35 -12.01
CA SER A 108 8.50 2.40 -11.11
C SER A 108 8.81 1.77 -9.75
N PRO A 109 8.34 2.33 -8.62
CA PRO A 109 8.54 1.78 -7.27
C PRO A 109 7.55 0.65 -6.95
N ASP A 110 7.46 -0.35 -7.82
CA ASP A 110 6.40 -1.37 -7.75
C ASP A 110 6.54 -2.28 -6.53
N ARG A 111 7.78 -2.57 -6.10
CA ARG A 111 8.04 -3.37 -4.90
C ARG A 111 7.68 -2.61 -3.62
N ALA A 112 8.06 -1.33 -3.54
CA ALA A 112 7.70 -0.47 -2.43
C ALA A 112 6.18 -0.31 -2.31
N ASP A 113 5.49 0.00 -3.40
CA ASP A 113 4.02 0.08 -3.42
C ASP A 113 3.38 -1.25 -3.00
N ALA A 114 3.92 -2.38 -3.43
CA ALA A 114 3.41 -3.70 -3.07
C ALA A 114 3.58 -3.98 -1.57
N ALA A 115 4.73 -3.67 -0.99
CA ALA A 115 5.01 -3.87 0.43
C ALA A 115 4.09 -2.98 1.30
N ILE A 116 3.97 -1.69 0.97
CA ILE A 116 3.11 -0.72 1.66
C ILE A 116 1.65 -1.20 1.68
N LEU A 117 1.15 -1.61 0.54
CA LEU A 117 -0.21 -2.13 0.44
C LEU A 117 -0.38 -3.49 1.14
N GLY A 118 0.68 -4.32 1.21
CA GLY A 118 0.68 -5.59 1.96
C GLY A 118 0.41 -5.38 3.44
N LEU A 119 1.00 -4.37 4.04
CA LEU A 119 0.79 -4.03 5.44
C LEU A 119 -0.65 -3.57 5.71
N SER A 120 -1.24 -2.78 4.82
CA SER A 120 -2.61 -2.27 5.01
C SER A 120 -3.65 -3.40 5.17
N GLN A 121 -3.41 -4.55 4.53
CA GLN A 121 -4.27 -5.72 4.66
C GLN A 121 -4.07 -6.45 6.00
N ARG A 122 -2.85 -6.47 6.54
CA ARG A 122 -2.58 -7.07 7.87
C ARG A 122 -3.29 -6.31 8.99
N GLN A 123 -3.33 -4.99 8.91
CA GLN A 123 -4.04 -4.18 9.91
C GLN A 123 -5.54 -4.44 9.88
N ALA A 124 -6.14 -4.59 8.69
CA ALA A 124 -7.56 -4.97 8.57
C ALA A 124 -7.84 -6.36 9.17
N VAL A 125 -6.96 -7.34 8.94
CA VAL A 125 -7.07 -8.69 9.51
C VAL A 125 -6.84 -8.67 11.02
N GLY A 126 -5.86 -7.92 11.51
CA GLY A 126 -5.55 -7.77 12.94
C GLY A 126 -6.73 -7.15 13.72
N MET A 127 -7.43 -6.17 13.15
CA MET A 127 -8.65 -5.60 13.75
C MET A 127 -9.79 -6.62 13.85
N LEU A 128 -9.93 -7.51 12.87
CA LEU A 128 -10.94 -8.58 12.92
C LEU A 128 -10.62 -9.63 13.99
N TRP A 129 -9.34 -9.96 14.19
CA TRP A 129 -8.91 -10.87 15.24
C TRP A 129 -9.09 -10.29 16.65
N SER A 130 -8.75 -9.03 16.84
CA SER A 130 -8.90 -8.36 18.15
C SER A 130 -10.37 -8.20 18.57
N LYS A 131 -11.29 -8.01 17.62
CA LYS A 131 -12.73 -8.00 17.90
C LYS A 131 -13.26 -9.38 18.29
N ARG A 132 -12.76 -10.46 17.68
CA ARG A 132 -13.18 -11.84 17.97
C ARG A 132 -12.67 -12.35 19.33
N ALA A 133 -11.50 -11.88 19.77
CA ALA A 133 -10.92 -12.24 21.07
C ALA A 133 -11.64 -11.56 22.26
N ARG A 134 -12.38 -10.46 22.04
CA ARG A 134 -13.13 -9.75 23.08
C ARG A 134 -14.60 -10.17 23.22
N SER A 135 -15.05 -11.12 22.41
CA SER A 135 -16.43 -11.66 22.47
C SER A 135 -16.51 -13.08 23.01
N ARG A 136 -15.54 -13.50 23.84
CA ARG A 136 -15.59 -14.74 24.61
C ARG A 136 -15.42 -14.48 26.10
#